data_47041297beaf8f2c08afb013201fadb2
#
_entry.id   47041297beaf8f2c08afb013201fadb2
#
_cell.length_a   1.000
_cell.length_b   1.000
_cell.length_c   1.000
_cell.angle_alpha   90.00
_cell.angle_beta   90.00
_cell.angle_gamma   90.00
#
_symmetry.space_group_name_H-M   'P 1'
#
loop_
_entity.id
_entity.type
_entity.pdbx_description
1 polymer ?
#
loop_
_entity_poly.entity_id
_entity_poly.type
_entity_poly.pdbx_seq_one_letter_code
_entity_poly.pdbx_strand_id
1 'polypeptide(L)'
;MFKWKKIRQIFNPTTIENRPVWMNEFAQAPNTLIFENFVRVYFSCRPKRDKNGQFTTHSTFLDLDKKNLTKIIFISNKPVLKLGEKGCFDEFGTYPFSPIKTNDRFLAFYAGWTRCVSVPFDIAIGICESKDAKVYKKLGNGPVLSASLNEPFTISSPKI
;
A
#
# COMPACT_ATOMS: atom_id res chain seq x y z
N MET A 1 20.34 -2.49 23.55
CA MET A 1 19.11 -1.72 23.32
C MET A 1 19.32 -0.83 22.12
N PHE A 2 18.45 -0.88 21.08
CA PHE A 2 18.52 0.00 19.90
C PHE A 2 18.12 1.41 20.28
N LYS A 3 18.95 2.40 19.86
CA LYS A 3 18.63 3.82 20.03
C LYS A 3 18.13 4.38 18.71
N TRP A 4 16.90 4.87 18.68
CA TRP A 4 16.31 5.50 17.52
C TRP A 4 16.52 7.02 17.55
N LYS A 5 16.90 7.58 16.39
CA LYS A 5 16.99 9.03 16.19
C LYS A 5 16.09 9.39 15.01
N LYS A 6 15.07 10.24 15.27
CA LYS A 6 14.25 10.80 14.20
C LYS A 6 15.11 11.83 13.43
N ILE A 7 15.23 11.64 12.12
CA ILE A 7 16.02 12.53 11.25
C ILE A 7 15.13 13.66 10.73
N ARG A 8 14.10 13.33 9.92
CA ARG A 8 13.15 14.30 9.34
C ARG A 8 11.99 13.57 8.67
N GLN A 9 10.92 14.32 8.33
CA GLN A 9 9.90 13.87 7.41
C GLN A 9 10.49 13.87 5.99
N ILE A 10 10.34 12.73 5.26
CA ILE A 10 10.86 12.57 3.90
C ILE A 10 9.81 12.97 2.87
N PHE A 11 8.55 12.60 3.09
CA PHE A 11 7.47 12.79 2.13
C PHE A 11 6.19 13.28 2.82
N ASN A 12 5.51 14.20 2.15
CA ASN A 12 4.16 14.64 2.49
C ASN A 12 3.39 14.86 1.18
N PRO A 13 2.31 14.12 0.90
CA PRO A 13 1.58 14.25 -0.35
C PRO A 13 1.00 15.66 -0.55
N THR A 14 0.68 16.39 0.53
CA THR A 14 0.08 17.73 0.43
C THR A 14 1.04 18.78 -0.16
N THR A 15 2.34 18.51 -0.17
CA THR A 15 3.36 19.41 -0.73
C THR A 15 3.68 19.16 -2.20
N ILE A 16 3.06 18.15 -2.81
CA ILE A 16 3.32 17.81 -4.21
C ILE A 16 2.36 18.60 -5.11
N GLU A 17 2.92 19.43 -5.98
CA GLU A 17 2.18 20.11 -7.03
C GLU A 17 1.66 19.11 -8.06
N ASN A 18 0.47 19.34 -8.63
CA ASN A 18 -0.16 18.49 -9.65
C ASN A 18 -0.27 17.01 -9.27
N ARG A 19 -0.35 16.71 -7.96
CA ARG A 19 -0.54 15.33 -7.48
C ARG A 19 -1.88 14.76 -7.97
N PRO A 20 -1.95 13.44 -8.22
CA PRO A 20 -3.22 12.78 -8.53
C PRO A 20 -4.25 12.98 -7.41
N VAL A 21 -5.53 13.05 -7.77
CA VAL A 21 -6.64 13.27 -6.82
C VAL A 21 -6.65 12.23 -5.69
N TRP A 22 -6.28 10.99 -5.97
CA TRP A 22 -6.21 9.91 -4.99
C TRP A 22 -5.01 10.03 -4.02
N MET A 23 -3.99 10.85 -4.33
CA MET A 23 -2.82 11.10 -3.49
C MET A 23 -2.98 12.41 -2.70
N ASN A 24 -4.07 12.57 -1.96
CA ASN A 24 -4.35 13.83 -1.29
C ASN A 24 -3.94 13.84 0.18
N GLU A 25 -4.17 12.72 0.89
CA GLU A 25 -3.94 12.63 2.32
C GLU A 25 -3.13 11.38 2.66
N PHE A 26 -2.39 11.46 3.75
CA PHE A 26 -1.56 10.40 4.33
C PHE A 26 -0.39 9.98 3.43
N ALA A 27 0.58 9.36 4.05
CA ALA A 27 1.64 8.53 3.50
C ALA A 27 1.95 7.50 4.58
N GLN A 28 1.14 6.43 4.63
CA GLN A 28 1.09 5.51 5.77
C GLN A 28 1.54 4.10 5.40
N ALA A 29 1.88 3.30 6.42
CA ALA A 29 2.32 1.91 6.33
C ALA A 29 3.50 1.72 5.33
N PRO A 30 4.64 2.40 5.52
CA PRO A 30 5.76 2.28 4.60
C PRO A 30 6.39 0.89 4.67
N ASN A 31 6.67 0.32 3.50
CA ASN A 31 7.49 -0.88 3.31
C ASN A 31 8.50 -0.65 2.20
N THR A 32 9.67 -1.29 2.27
CA THR A 32 10.77 -1.00 1.35
C THR A 32 11.25 -2.20 0.58
N LEU A 33 11.69 -1.95 -0.67
CA LEU A 33 12.56 -2.83 -1.43
C LEU A 33 13.86 -2.09 -1.76
N ILE A 34 14.98 -2.76 -1.55
CA ILE A 34 16.32 -2.22 -1.84
C ILE A 34 16.75 -2.69 -3.23
N PHE A 35 17.04 -1.72 -4.11
CA PHE A 35 17.61 -1.94 -5.42
C PHE A 35 19.10 -1.54 -5.45
N GLU A 36 19.75 -1.73 -6.59
CA GLU A 36 21.18 -1.43 -6.73
C GLU A 36 21.47 0.06 -6.45
N ASN A 37 20.70 0.98 -7.06
CA ASN A 37 20.95 2.40 -7.05
C ASN A 37 19.93 3.22 -6.25
N PHE A 38 18.84 2.63 -5.79
CA PHE A 38 17.76 3.31 -5.06
C PHE A 38 17.07 2.41 -4.05
N VAL A 39 16.33 3.01 -3.14
CA VAL A 39 15.41 2.34 -2.22
C VAL A 39 13.99 2.73 -2.59
N ARG A 40 13.18 1.76 -2.98
CA ARG A 40 11.74 1.97 -3.22
C ARG A 40 10.99 1.87 -1.91
N VAL A 41 10.20 2.90 -1.61
CA VAL A 41 9.32 2.95 -0.45
C VAL A 41 7.88 2.89 -0.92
N TYR A 42 7.21 1.79 -0.65
CA TYR A 42 5.76 1.66 -0.86
C TYR A 42 5.04 2.27 0.34
N PHE A 43 3.94 2.94 0.08
CA PHE A 43 3.09 3.56 1.08
C PHE A 43 1.68 3.72 0.51
N SER A 44 0.74 4.17 1.32
CA SER A 44 -0.61 4.41 0.84
C SER A 44 -1.10 5.81 1.12
N CYS A 45 -1.92 6.30 0.19
CA CYS A 45 -2.58 7.60 0.23
C CYS A 45 -4.09 7.43 0.08
N ARG A 46 -4.81 8.50 0.41
CA ARG A 46 -6.25 8.60 0.30
C ARG A 46 -6.65 9.84 -0.50
N PRO A 47 -7.71 9.79 -1.32
CA PRO A 47 -8.36 10.97 -1.84
C PRO A 47 -8.99 11.76 -0.68
N LYS A 48 -9.51 12.93 -0.97
CA LYS A 48 -10.45 13.61 -0.06
C LYS A 48 -11.64 12.70 0.22
N ARG A 49 -12.23 12.83 1.39
CA ARG A 49 -13.47 12.13 1.73
C ARG A 49 -14.59 12.51 0.75
N ASP A 50 -15.40 11.54 0.40
CA ASP A 50 -16.59 11.77 -0.40
C ASP A 50 -17.69 12.53 0.39
N LYS A 51 -18.83 12.79 -0.25
CA LYS A 51 -19.98 13.47 0.36
C LYS A 51 -20.55 12.78 1.61
N ASN A 52 -20.25 11.49 1.79
CA ASN A 52 -20.68 10.69 2.94
C ASN A 52 -19.58 10.60 4.02
N GLY A 53 -18.49 11.37 3.89
CA GLY A 53 -17.35 11.33 4.79
C GLY A 53 -16.45 10.08 4.63
N GLN A 54 -16.62 9.35 3.55
CA GLN A 54 -15.92 8.09 3.28
C GLN A 54 -14.75 8.29 2.30
N PHE A 55 -13.82 7.36 2.28
CA PHE A 55 -12.64 7.41 1.41
C PHE A 55 -12.29 6.02 0.88
N THR A 56 -11.42 5.98 -0.10
CA THR A 56 -10.70 4.80 -0.56
C THR A 56 -9.23 4.90 -0.16
N THR A 57 -8.47 3.81 -0.29
CA THR A 57 -7.03 3.83 0.01
C THR A 57 -6.27 3.17 -1.14
N HIS A 58 -5.26 3.86 -1.64
CA HIS A 58 -4.46 3.41 -2.77
C HIS A 58 -3.00 3.24 -2.34
N SER A 59 -2.40 2.10 -2.63
CA SER A 59 -0.98 1.88 -2.46
C SER A 59 -0.20 2.40 -3.66
N THR A 60 0.92 3.07 -3.37
CA THR A 60 1.84 3.65 -4.35
C THR A 60 3.28 3.53 -3.86
N PHE A 61 4.24 4.16 -4.55
CA PHE A 61 5.63 4.19 -4.12
C PHE A 61 6.35 5.48 -4.52
N LEU A 62 7.45 5.71 -3.84
CA LEU A 62 8.50 6.64 -4.25
C LEU A 62 9.86 5.93 -4.21
N ASP A 63 10.83 6.46 -4.95
CA ASP A 63 12.20 5.99 -4.93
C ASP A 63 13.11 7.05 -4.29
N LEU A 64 13.94 6.60 -3.35
CA LEU A 64 14.96 7.40 -2.67
C LEU A 64 16.32 7.08 -3.25
N ASP A 65 17.18 8.09 -3.38
CA ASP A 65 18.58 7.89 -3.70
C ASP A 65 19.24 7.02 -2.62
N LYS A 66 19.90 5.92 -3.02
CA LYS A 66 20.50 4.97 -2.06
C LYS A 66 21.65 5.57 -1.25
N LYS A 67 22.36 6.57 -1.78
CA LYS A 67 23.44 7.27 -1.11
C LYS A 67 22.93 8.39 -0.19
N ASN A 68 21.73 8.92 -0.50
CA ASN A 68 21.07 9.95 0.30
C ASN A 68 19.58 9.65 0.46
N LEU A 69 19.22 8.87 1.48
CA LEU A 69 17.86 8.44 1.76
C LEU A 69 16.87 9.58 2.10
N THR A 70 17.32 10.82 2.13
CA THR A 70 16.45 11.99 2.27
C THR A 70 16.12 12.64 0.92
N LYS A 71 16.75 12.17 -0.18
CA LYS A 71 16.54 12.69 -1.53
C LYS A 71 15.56 11.76 -2.28
N ILE A 72 14.39 12.29 -2.60
CA ILE A 72 13.43 11.63 -3.49
C ILE A 72 13.91 11.83 -4.93
N ILE A 73 14.02 10.73 -5.69
CA ILE A 73 14.42 10.74 -7.11
C ILE A 73 13.26 10.40 -8.04
N PHE A 74 12.19 9.81 -7.51
CA PHE A 74 10.99 9.48 -8.27
C PHE A 74 9.77 9.36 -7.35
N ILE A 75 8.61 9.77 -7.83
CA ILE A 75 7.30 9.55 -7.18
C ILE A 75 6.36 8.99 -8.23
N SER A 76 5.73 7.84 -7.94
CA SER A 76 4.73 7.28 -8.83
C SER A 76 3.44 8.10 -8.80
N ASN A 77 2.92 8.41 -9.98
CA ASN A 77 1.62 9.07 -10.16
C ASN A 77 0.48 8.07 -10.41
N LYS A 78 0.75 6.77 -10.27
CA LYS A 78 -0.24 5.69 -10.44
C LYS A 78 -0.22 4.78 -9.21
N PRO A 79 -1.38 4.23 -8.79
CA PRO A 79 -1.41 3.16 -7.82
C PRO A 79 -0.64 1.92 -8.32
N VAL A 80 0.01 1.20 -7.40
CA VAL A 80 0.72 -0.05 -7.75
C VAL A 80 -0.24 -1.20 -8.01
N LEU A 81 -1.44 -1.13 -7.45
CA LEU A 81 -2.48 -2.15 -7.54
C LEU A 81 -3.84 -1.49 -7.71
N LYS A 82 -4.68 -2.02 -8.59
CA LYS A 82 -6.07 -1.58 -8.75
C LYS A 82 -6.92 -2.04 -7.57
N LEU A 83 -7.92 -1.25 -7.20
CA LEU A 83 -8.97 -1.68 -6.27
C LEU A 83 -9.73 -2.88 -6.82
N GLY A 84 -10.41 -3.61 -5.95
CA GLY A 84 -11.31 -4.70 -6.32
C GLY A 84 -12.55 -4.21 -7.03
N GLU A 85 -13.17 -5.13 -7.76
CA GLU A 85 -14.50 -4.93 -8.31
C GLU A 85 -15.53 -4.84 -7.17
N LYS A 86 -16.72 -4.37 -7.49
CA LYS A 86 -17.82 -4.25 -6.52
C LYS A 86 -18.08 -5.59 -5.82
N GLY A 87 -18.07 -5.56 -4.49
CA GLY A 87 -18.27 -6.74 -3.64
C GLY A 87 -16.99 -7.53 -3.35
N CYS A 88 -15.84 -7.18 -3.94
CA CYS A 88 -14.57 -7.78 -3.57
C CYS A 88 -14.07 -7.27 -2.22
N PHE A 89 -13.27 -8.10 -1.54
CA PHE A 89 -12.72 -7.79 -0.21
C PHE A 89 -11.82 -6.53 -0.19
N ASP A 90 -11.34 -6.09 -1.33
CA ASP A 90 -10.43 -4.95 -1.52
C ASP A 90 -11.05 -3.84 -2.40
N GLU A 91 -12.37 -3.75 -2.44
CA GLU A 91 -13.12 -2.73 -3.19
C GLU A 91 -12.74 -1.31 -2.80
N PHE A 92 -12.45 -1.07 -1.51
CA PHE A 92 -12.20 0.26 -0.98
C PHE A 92 -10.74 0.53 -0.60
N GLY A 93 -9.87 -0.48 -0.62
CA GLY A 93 -8.46 -0.24 -0.32
C GLY A 93 -7.55 -1.44 -0.47
N THR A 94 -6.26 -1.16 -0.70
CA THR A 94 -5.20 -2.15 -0.93
C THR A 94 -3.97 -1.83 -0.08
N TYR A 95 -4.13 -1.69 1.25
CA TYR A 95 -3.03 -1.34 2.16
C TYR A 95 -3.22 -1.95 3.57
N PRO A 96 -2.15 -2.22 4.33
CA PRO A 96 -0.72 -2.15 3.97
C PRO A 96 -0.31 -3.07 2.82
N PHE A 97 0.82 -2.71 2.18
CA PHE A 97 1.37 -3.40 1.03
C PHE A 97 2.79 -3.88 1.36
N SER A 98 3.04 -5.20 1.36
CA SER A 98 4.31 -5.81 1.77
C SER A 98 4.93 -6.58 0.61
N PRO A 99 5.86 -5.96 -0.14
CA PRO A 99 6.51 -6.59 -1.28
C PRO A 99 7.76 -7.39 -0.87
N ILE A 100 8.05 -8.42 -1.65
CA ILE A 100 9.28 -9.21 -1.58
C ILE A 100 9.80 -9.48 -3.00
N LYS A 101 11.12 -9.48 -3.17
CA LYS A 101 11.77 -9.90 -4.40
C LYS A 101 12.00 -11.41 -4.36
N THR A 102 11.57 -12.13 -5.38
CA THR A 102 11.91 -13.52 -5.64
C THR A 102 12.95 -13.60 -6.76
N ASN A 103 13.33 -14.81 -7.21
CA ASN A 103 14.34 -14.98 -8.24
C ASN A 103 13.96 -14.34 -9.58
N ASP A 104 12.69 -14.45 -10.00
CA ASP A 104 12.20 -14.09 -11.33
C ASP A 104 11.17 -12.97 -11.35
N ARG A 105 10.62 -12.60 -10.18
CA ARG A 105 9.53 -11.62 -10.05
C ARG A 105 9.49 -10.98 -8.66
N PHE A 106 8.54 -10.08 -8.48
CA PHE A 106 8.19 -9.51 -7.19
C PHE A 106 6.80 -10.03 -6.78
N LEU A 107 6.69 -10.54 -5.58
CA LEU A 107 5.41 -10.85 -4.95
C LEU A 107 5.09 -9.77 -3.93
N ALA A 108 3.82 -9.57 -3.65
CA ALA A 108 3.41 -8.75 -2.52
C ALA A 108 2.14 -9.33 -1.88
N PHE A 109 2.12 -9.33 -0.54
CA PHE A 109 0.90 -9.46 0.21
C PHE A 109 0.37 -8.06 0.51
N TYR A 110 -0.94 -7.90 0.44
CA TYR A 110 -1.60 -6.64 0.75
C TYR A 110 -2.85 -6.88 1.57
N ALA A 111 -3.17 -5.95 2.46
CA ALA A 111 -4.46 -5.98 3.12
C ALA A 111 -5.47 -5.26 2.23
N GLY A 112 -6.49 -5.99 1.78
CA GLY A 112 -7.66 -5.44 1.12
C GLY A 112 -8.73 -5.14 2.14
N TRP A 113 -9.48 -4.03 1.99
CA TRP A 113 -10.57 -3.73 2.88
C TRP A 113 -11.85 -3.34 2.15
N THR A 114 -12.96 -3.71 2.75
CA THR A 114 -14.32 -3.40 2.31
C THR A 114 -15.13 -2.76 3.44
N ARG A 115 -16.22 -2.08 3.09
CA ARG A 115 -17.13 -1.45 4.03
C ARG A 115 -18.20 -2.44 4.47
N CYS A 116 -18.57 -2.35 5.74
CA CYS A 116 -19.60 -3.18 6.34
C CYS A 116 -20.68 -2.32 6.96
N VAL A 117 -21.82 -2.95 7.33
CA VAL A 117 -22.95 -2.28 7.96
C VAL A 117 -22.81 -2.26 9.48
N SER A 118 -22.50 -3.39 10.09
CA SER A 118 -22.42 -3.56 11.55
C SER A 118 -21.10 -3.07 12.15
N VAL A 119 -20.03 -3.08 11.34
CA VAL A 119 -18.70 -2.57 11.69
C VAL A 119 -18.22 -1.67 10.56
N PRO A 120 -17.32 -0.71 10.81
CA PRO A 120 -16.91 0.26 9.76
C PRO A 120 -16.28 -0.40 8.52
N PHE A 121 -15.55 -1.51 8.70
CA PHE A 121 -14.86 -2.23 7.61
C PHE A 121 -14.51 -3.65 8.03
N ASP A 122 -14.27 -4.49 7.02
CA ASP A 122 -13.60 -5.78 7.14
C ASP A 122 -12.31 -5.77 6.31
N ILE A 123 -11.32 -6.56 6.74
CA ILE A 123 -10.00 -6.64 6.10
C ILE A 123 -9.61 -8.11 5.94
N ALA A 124 -9.04 -8.42 4.77
CA ALA A 124 -8.45 -9.71 4.47
C ALA A 124 -7.15 -9.53 3.68
N ILE A 125 -6.34 -10.58 3.57
CA ILE A 125 -5.05 -10.52 2.91
C ILE A 125 -5.16 -11.07 1.48
N GLY A 126 -4.76 -10.27 0.50
CA GLY A 126 -4.59 -10.67 -0.88
C GLY A 126 -3.13 -10.86 -1.26
N ILE A 127 -2.90 -11.48 -2.42
CA ILE A 127 -1.57 -11.67 -3.00
C ILE A 127 -1.55 -11.16 -4.44
N CYS A 128 -0.45 -10.54 -4.84
CA CYS A 128 -0.24 -10.03 -6.19
C CYS A 128 1.23 -10.18 -6.61
N GLU A 129 1.49 -10.08 -7.91
CA GLU A 129 2.81 -10.20 -8.50
C GLU A 129 3.13 -9.06 -9.45
N SER A 130 4.42 -8.83 -9.68
CA SER A 130 4.95 -7.85 -10.64
C SER A 130 6.27 -8.32 -11.23
N LYS A 131 6.54 -7.92 -12.47
CA LYS A 131 7.84 -8.11 -13.13
C LYS A 131 8.81 -6.94 -12.90
N ASP A 132 8.27 -5.75 -12.60
CA ASP A 132 9.04 -4.49 -12.53
C ASP A 132 8.96 -3.78 -11.16
N ALA A 133 8.24 -4.38 -10.21
CA ALA A 133 7.95 -3.80 -8.90
C ALA A 133 7.20 -2.45 -8.94
N LYS A 134 6.66 -2.04 -10.09
CA LYS A 134 5.91 -0.78 -10.28
C LYS A 134 4.42 -1.00 -10.39
N VAL A 135 4.03 -1.99 -11.18
CA VAL A 135 2.63 -2.36 -11.41
C VAL A 135 2.46 -3.82 -11.02
N TYR A 136 1.51 -4.08 -10.15
CA TYR A 136 1.20 -5.42 -9.66
C TYR A 136 -0.13 -5.90 -10.21
N LYS A 137 -0.21 -7.20 -10.45
CA LYS A 137 -1.42 -7.92 -10.87
C LYS A 137 -1.82 -8.86 -9.75
N LYS A 138 -3.09 -8.82 -9.35
CA LYS A 138 -3.66 -9.77 -8.39
C LYS A 138 -3.58 -11.18 -8.93
N LEU A 139 -3.26 -12.16 -8.10
CA LEU A 139 -3.26 -13.57 -8.47
C LEU A 139 -4.68 -14.18 -8.43
N GLY A 140 -5.62 -13.49 -7.83
CA GLY A 140 -7.04 -13.86 -7.77
C GLY A 140 -7.90 -12.69 -7.28
N ASN A 141 -9.22 -12.83 -7.35
CA ASN A 141 -10.17 -11.81 -6.91
C ASN A 141 -10.60 -11.99 -5.44
N GLY A 142 -10.29 -13.12 -4.84
CA GLY A 142 -10.53 -13.40 -3.42
C GLY A 142 -9.27 -13.28 -2.58
N PRO A 143 -9.39 -13.23 -1.24
CA PRO A 143 -8.25 -13.21 -0.33
C PRO A 143 -7.57 -14.58 -0.23
N VAL A 144 -6.28 -14.61 0.11
CA VAL A 144 -5.54 -15.82 0.48
C VAL A 144 -5.65 -16.14 1.96
N LEU A 145 -5.89 -15.11 2.79
CA LEU A 145 -6.16 -15.22 4.23
C LEU A 145 -7.31 -14.29 4.60
N SER A 146 -8.28 -14.81 5.31
CA SER A 146 -9.43 -14.08 5.86
C SER A 146 -9.80 -14.62 7.22
N ALA A 147 -10.85 -14.09 7.84
CA ALA A 147 -11.40 -14.61 9.08
C ALA A 147 -11.59 -16.14 9.02
N SER A 148 -11.31 -16.79 10.14
CA SER A 148 -11.36 -18.25 10.30
C SER A 148 -12.04 -18.62 11.62
N LEU A 149 -12.19 -19.92 11.88
CA LEU A 149 -12.77 -20.41 13.12
C LEU A 149 -12.06 -19.88 14.38
N ASN A 150 -10.73 -19.75 14.32
CA ASN A 150 -9.90 -19.31 15.43
C ASN A 150 -9.54 -17.80 15.36
N GLU A 151 -9.80 -17.16 14.24
CA GLU A 151 -9.54 -15.74 13.95
C GLU A 151 -10.81 -15.11 13.35
N PRO A 152 -11.84 -14.86 14.20
CA PRO A 152 -13.18 -14.51 13.70
C PRO A 152 -13.33 -13.06 13.22
N PHE A 153 -12.27 -12.25 13.35
CA PHE A 153 -12.27 -10.83 12.96
C PHE A 153 -11.30 -10.56 11.82
N THR A 154 -11.11 -9.28 11.53
CA THR A 154 -10.25 -8.79 10.46
C THR A 154 -8.80 -9.25 10.61
N ILE A 155 -8.19 -9.63 9.49
CA ILE A 155 -6.76 -9.94 9.39
C ILE A 155 -6.08 -8.86 8.57
N SER A 156 -5.05 -8.22 9.12
CA SER A 156 -4.39 -7.08 8.50
C SER A 156 -2.87 -7.11 8.66
N SER A 157 -2.21 -6.13 8.05
CA SER A 157 -0.78 -5.82 8.23
C SER A 157 0.16 -6.97 7.87
N PRO A 158 0.02 -7.57 6.66
CA PRO A 158 0.94 -8.62 6.24
C PRO A 158 2.37 -8.09 6.26
N LYS A 159 3.28 -8.92 6.77
CA LYS A 159 4.72 -8.67 6.74
C LYS A 159 5.44 -9.93 6.29
N ILE A 160 6.29 -9.82 5.28
CA ILE A 160 7.16 -10.88 4.77
C ILE A 160 8.59 -10.58 5.19
#